data_e1db06427d9f6e792719779e71a9758c
#
_entry.id   e1db06427d9f6e792719779e71a9758c
#
_cell.length_a   1.000
_cell.length_b   1.000
_cell.length_c   1.000
_cell.angle_alpha   90.00
_cell.angle_beta   90.00
_cell.angle_gamma   90.00
#
_symmetry.space_group_name_H-M   'P 1'
#
loop_
_entity.id
_entity.type
_entity.pdbx_description
1 polymer ?
#
loop_
_entity_poly.entity_id
_entity_poly.type
_entity_poly.pdbx_seq_one_letter_code
_entity_poly.pdbx_strand_id
1 'polypeptide(L)'
;NQGLNSRRDLLRKTQKSLNTFASGKGGLTGGAADGIANYISEVHASGLQTMLEQLLQRFEDLLKIYVASYTGVDKGGNDFYLATSDYEAIKGQSDSYRGDVAAKVAHFNKITHGVSDIVPSGTYVQQANEAKSRVNDSLDNIKRGIKDQQESWQTYEAEQVRKFDELDEM
;
A
#
# COMPACT_ATOMS: atom_id res chain seq x y z
N ASN A 1 11.21 -0.93 13.94
CA ASN A 1 12.63 -0.46 13.98
C ASN A 1 13.52 -1.11 15.06
N GLN A 2 12.98 -1.74 16.13
CA GLN A 2 13.81 -2.41 17.15
C GLN A 2 14.67 -3.53 16.55
N GLY A 3 14.13 -4.34 15.64
CA GLY A 3 14.85 -5.43 15.00
C GLY A 3 16.04 -4.97 14.15
N LEU A 4 15.89 -3.88 13.40
CA LEU A 4 16.97 -3.31 12.59
C LEU A 4 18.09 -2.71 13.45
N ASN A 5 17.75 -2.00 14.52
CA ASN A 5 18.73 -1.46 15.45
C ASN A 5 19.52 -2.58 16.13
N SER A 6 18.84 -3.65 16.56
CA SER A 6 19.52 -4.83 17.14
C SER A 6 20.49 -5.48 16.16
N ARG A 7 20.16 -5.56 14.88
CA ARG A 7 21.05 -6.08 13.83
C ARG A 7 22.25 -5.18 13.60
N ARG A 8 22.04 -3.84 13.55
CA ARG A 8 23.17 -2.88 13.46
C ARG A 8 24.12 -2.98 14.65
N ASP A 9 23.58 -3.10 15.86
CA ASP A 9 24.43 -3.26 17.04
C ASP A 9 25.21 -4.56 17.02
N LEU A 10 24.64 -5.65 16.52
CA LEU A 10 25.33 -6.91 16.33
C LEU A 10 26.46 -6.78 15.31
N LEU A 11 26.20 -6.16 14.15
CA LEU A 11 27.23 -5.91 13.12
C LEU A 11 28.39 -5.10 13.68
N ARG A 12 28.13 -4.02 14.41
CA ARG A 12 29.18 -3.19 15.04
C ARG A 12 29.99 -3.96 16.07
N LYS A 13 29.35 -4.81 16.87
CA LYS A 13 30.05 -5.69 17.82
C LYS A 13 30.95 -6.69 17.08
N THR A 14 30.43 -7.30 16.01
CA THR A 14 31.20 -8.23 15.17
C THR A 14 32.40 -7.52 14.55
N GLN A 15 32.21 -6.34 13.96
CA GLN A 15 33.32 -5.53 13.39
C GLN A 15 34.39 -5.21 14.42
N LYS A 16 34.00 -4.80 15.63
CA LYS A 16 34.94 -4.53 16.72
C LYS A 16 35.70 -5.79 17.09
N SER A 17 35.08 -6.94 17.16
CA SER A 17 35.73 -8.22 17.46
C SER A 17 36.71 -8.62 16.37
N LEU A 18 36.36 -8.47 15.09
CA LEU A 18 37.22 -8.72 13.94
C LEU A 18 38.47 -7.81 13.95
N ASN A 19 38.27 -6.52 14.20
CA ASN A 19 39.36 -5.55 14.29
C ASN A 19 40.31 -5.86 15.47
N THR A 20 39.75 -6.25 16.62
CA THR A 20 40.53 -6.65 17.79
C THR A 20 41.35 -7.90 17.49
N PHE A 21 40.77 -8.90 16.82
CA PHE A 21 41.48 -10.10 16.41
C PHE A 21 42.59 -9.77 15.39
N ALA A 22 42.27 -8.97 14.37
CA ALA A 22 43.28 -8.56 13.37
C ALA A 22 44.44 -7.80 14.00
N SER A 23 44.18 -6.86 14.92
CA SER A 23 45.22 -6.10 15.63
C SER A 23 46.10 -6.97 16.52
N GLY A 24 45.51 -7.97 17.19
CA GLY A 24 46.23 -8.93 18.05
C GLY A 24 46.76 -10.16 17.32
N LYS A 25 46.45 -10.30 16.02
CA LYS A 25 46.81 -11.46 15.18
C LYS A 25 46.42 -12.81 15.79
N GLY A 26 45.41 -12.82 16.70
CA GLY A 26 45.00 -14.03 17.42
C GLY A 26 46.10 -14.77 18.19
N GLY A 27 47.15 -14.08 18.56
CA GLY A 27 48.32 -14.67 19.20
C GLY A 27 49.30 -15.37 18.22
N LEU A 28 49.03 -15.29 16.90
CA LEU A 28 49.90 -15.82 15.85
C LEU A 28 51.05 -14.85 15.53
N THR A 29 52.15 -15.36 15.04
CA THR A 29 53.34 -14.57 14.64
C THR A 29 53.84 -14.96 13.25
N GLY A 30 54.55 -14.03 12.58
CA GLY A 30 55.13 -14.24 11.26
C GLY A 30 54.26 -13.82 10.10
N GLY A 31 54.80 -13.91 8.89
CA GLY A 31 54.13 -13.37 7.66
C GLY A 31 52.76 -13.98 7.34
N ALA A 32 52.51 -15.22 7.70
CA ALA A 32 51.19 -15.82 7.56
C ALA A 32 50.14 -15.17 8.50
N ALA A 33 50.53 -14.83 9.71
CA ALA A 33 49.69 -14.11 10.68
C ALA A 33 49.37 -12.70 10.19
N ASP A 34 50.32 -12.00 9.58
CA ASP A 34 50.14 -10.69 8.97
C ASP A 34 49.14 -10.78 7.79
N GLY A 35 49.26 -11.78 6.93
CA GLY A 35 48.34 -12.01 5.82
C GLY A 35 46.91 -12.26 6.30
N ILE A 36 46.71 -13.07 7.32
CA ILE A 36 45.40 -13.35 7.91
C ILE A 36 44.80 -12.08 8.54
N ALA A 37 45.62 -11.33 9.30
CA ALA A 37 45.17 -10.09 9.94
C ALA A 37 44.72 -9.03 8.91
N ASN A 38 45.50 -8.87 7.83
CA ASN A 38 45.15 -7.96 6.74
C ASN A 38 43.83 -8.39 6.04
N TYR A 39 43.73 -9.67 5.72
CA TYR A 39 42.49 -10.22 5.09
C TYR A 39 41.26 -9.99 5.96
N ILE A 40 41.32 -10.26 7.25
CA ILE A 40 40.20 -10.02 8.18
C ILE A 40 39.89 -8.54 8.27
N SER A 41 40.89 -7.67 8.35
CA SER A 41 40.67 -6.23 8.44
C SER A 41 40.05 -5.64 7.16
N GLU A 42 40.63 -5.99 6.00
CA GLU A 42 40.23 -5.38 4.74
C GLU A 42 38.93 -5.98 4.19
N VAL A 43 38.82 -7.31 4.19
CA VAL A 43 37.69 -8.01 3.57
C VAL A 43 36.49 -8.09 4.51
N HIS A 44 36.69 -8.54 5.74
CA HIS A 44 35.58 -8.78 6.66
C HIS A 44 35.22 -7.55 7.49
N ALA A 45 36.19 -6.88 8.11
CA ALA A 45 35.87 -5.78 9.00
C ALA A 45 35.56 -4.47 8.27
N SER A 46 36.14 -4.20 7.11
CA SER A 46 35.87 -3.02 6.31
C SER A 46 34.89 -3.32 5.17
N GLY A 47 35.23 -4.28 4.30
CA GLY A 47 34.45 -4.55 3.09
C GLY A 47 33.04 -5.08 3.40
N LEU A 48 32.99 -6.32 3.91
CA LEU A 48 31.71 -7.00 4.12
C LEU A 48 30.81 -6.27 5.13
N GLN A 49 31.37 -5.76 6.22
CA GLN A 49 30.59 -5.04 7.24
C GLN A 49 30.00 -3.74 6.69
N THR A 50 30.78 -2.99 5.89
CA THR A 50 30.29 -1.77 5.24
C THR A 50 29.13 -2.07 4.29
N MET A 51 29.24 -3.13 3.48
CA MET A 51 28.15 -3.57 2.59
C MET A 51 26.89 -3.93 3.37
N LEU A 52 27.01 -4.68 4.46
CA LEU A 52 25.87 -5.06 5.29
C LEU A 52 25.20 -3.85 5.98
N GLU A 53 26.00 -2.87 6.43
CA GLU A 53 25.45 -1.62 6.99
C GLU A 53 24.70 -0.81 5.92
N GLN A 54 25.23 -0.72 4.71
CA GLN A 54 24.57 -0.05 3.58
C GLN A 54 23.27 -0.75 3.21
N LEU A 55 23.25 -2.08 3.15
CA LEU A 55 22.05 -2.87 2.88
C LEU A 55 20.97 -2.63 3.95
N LEU A 56 21.33 -2.66 5.23
CA LEU A 56 20.40 -2.37 6.32
C LEU A 56 19.86 -0.93 6.27
N GLN A 57 20.72 0.04 5.90
CA GLN A 57 20.28 1.42 5.73
C GLN A 57 19.28 1.53 4.58
N ARG A 58 19.59 0.93 3.42
CA ARG A 58 18.68 0.93 2.26
C ARG A 58 17.34 0.30 2.60
N PHE A 59 17.35 -0.83 3.29
CA PHE A 59 16.13 -1.50 3.73
C PHE A 59 15.28 -0.61 4.68
N GLU A 60 15.93 0.08 5.63
CA GLU A 60 15.24 1.02 6.51
C GLU A 60 14.61 2.18 5.74
N ASP A 61 15.33 2.73 4.77
CA ASP A 61 14.83 3.84 3.96
C ASP A 61 13.65 3.40 3.08
N LEU A 62 13.69 2.19 2.51
CA LEU A 62 12.55 1.60 1.80
C LEU A 62 11.33 1.42 2.70
N LEU A 63 11.50 0.93 3.93
CA LEU A 63 10.39 0.82 4.88
C LEU A 63 9.78 2.18 5.24
N LYS A 64 10.61 3.22 5.40
CA LYS A 64 10.11 4.59 5.63
C LYS A 64 9.29 5.11 4.44
N ILE A 65 9.80 4.90 3.22
CA ILE A 65 9.10 5.27 1.99
C ILE A 65 7.78 4.48 1.87
N TYR A 66 7.81 3.18 2.15
CA TYR A 66 6.62 2.33 2.15
C TYR A 66 5.53 2.90 3.06
N VAL A 67 5.85 3.19 4.31
CA VAL A 67 4.89 3.76 5.27
C VAL A 67 4.44 5.15 4.86
N ALA A 68 5.35 6.02 4.40
CA ALA A 68 5.02 7.38 4.00
C ALA A 68 4.12 7.42 2.75
N SER A 69 4.38 6.57 1.77
CA SER A 69 3.58 6.52 0.53
C SER A 69 2.21 5.85 0.72
N TYR A 70 2.07 4.98 1.74
CA TYR A 70 0.78 4.37 2.10
C TYR A 70 -0.29 5.43 2.40
N THR A 71 0.05 6.47 3.14
CA THR A 71 -0.88 7.56 3.50
C THR A 71 -1.35 8.38 2.29
N GLY A 72 -0.63 8.30 1.17
CA GLY A 72 -1.03 8.92 -0.10
C GLY A 72 -2.18 8.16 -0.79
N VAL A 73 -2.26 6.84 -0.60
CA VAL A 73 -3.30 5.98 -1.16
C VAL A 73 -4.50 5.92 -0.23
N ASP A 74 -4.25 5.85 1.07
CA ASP A 74 -5.30 5.80 2.09
C ASP A 74 -5.11 6.89 3.15
N LYS A 75 -6.12 7.74 3.30
CA LYS A 75 -6.18 8.82 4.28
C LYS A 75 -6.87 8.39 5.58
N GLY A 76 -7.34 7.15 5.67
CA GLY A 76 -8.14 6.64 6.79
C GLY A 76 -7.35 6.32 8.06
N GLY A 77 -6.03 6.33 8.01
CA GLY A 77 -5.16 6.04 9.16
C GLY A 77 -4.67 4.58 9.23
N ASN A 78 -4.06 4.21 10.36
CA ASN A 78 -3.33 2.94 10.50
C ASN A 78 -4.22 1.69 10.59
N ASP A 79 -5.52 1.85 10.75
CA ASP A 79 -6.48 0.75 10.96
C ASP A 79 -7.32 0.45 9.70
N PHE A 80 -6.94 1.03 8.56
CA PHE A 80 -7.66 0.81 7.33
C PHE A 80 -7.39 -0.60 6.79
N TYR A 81 -8.45 -1.37 6.67
CA TYR A 81 -8.46 -2.66 5.98
C TYR A 81 -9.64 -2.66 5.00
N LEU A 82 -9.33 -2.81 3.72
CA LEU A 82 -10.36 -2.94 2.68
C LEU A 82 -10.05 -4.15 1.82
N ALA A 83 -10.89 -5.17 1.91
CA ALA A 83 -10.77 -6.34 1.04
C ALA A 83 -11.38 -6.04 -0.34
N THR A 84 -10.86 -6.66 -1.39
CA THR A 84 -11.44 -6.60 -2.73
C THR A 84 -12.92 -7.03 -2.73
N SER A 85 -13.27 -8.00 -1.88
CA SER A 85 -14.66 -8.45 -1.66
C SER A 85 -15.60 -7.32 -1.21
N ASP A 86 -15.10 -6.36 -0.43
CA ASP A 86 -15.92 -5.25 0.07
C ASP A 86 -16.26 -4.27 -1.06
N TYR A 87 -15.29 -4.02 -1.97
CA TYR A 87 -15.55 -3.24 -3.19
C TYR A 87 -16.60 -3.90 -4.08
N GLU A 88 -16.49 -5.21 -4.30
CA GLU A 88 -17.47 -5.94 -5.11
C GLU A 88 -18.86 -5.97 -4.46
N ALA A 89 -18.92 -6.10 -3.14
CA ALA A 89 -20.18 -6.00 -2.39
C ALA A 89 -20.84 -4.63 -2.54
N ILE A 90 -20.09 -3.52 -2.43
CA ILE A 90 -20.60 -2.16 -2.60
C ILE A 90 -21.09 -1.94 -4.04
N LYS A 91 -20.35 -2.44 -5.03
CA LYS A 91 -20.77 -2.39 -6.45
C LYS A 91 -22.10 -3.13 -6.66
N GLY A 92 -22.22 -4.35 -6.11
CA GLY A 92 -23.45 -5.15 -6.18
C GLY A 92 -24.63 -4.46 -5.49
N GLN A 93 -24.43 -3.88 -4.32
CA GLN A 93 -25.44 -3.10 -3.61
C GLN A 93 -25.88 -1.87 -4.43
N SER A 94 -24.93 -1.18 -5.06
CA SER A 94 -25.24 -0.02 -5.92
C SER A 94 -26.12 -0.40 -7.11
N ASP A 95 -25.86 -1.56 -7.73
CA ASP A 95 -26.68 -2.05 -8.83
C ASP A 95 -28.08 -2.48 -8.39
N SER A 96 -28.20 -3.13 -7.23
CA SER A 96 -29.49 -3.45 -6.61
C SER A 96 -30.31 -2.19 -6.33
N TYR A 97 -29.69 -1.19 -5.72
CA TYR A 97 -30.33 0.10 -5.42
C TYR A 97 -30.84 0.81 -6.69
N ARG A 98 -30.06 0.77 -7.77
CA ARG A 98 -30.46 1.32 -9.07
C ARG A 98 -31.70 0.64 -9.61
N GLY A 99 -31.77 -0.69 -9.50
CA GLY A 99 -32.95 -1.49 -9.88
C GLY A 99 -34.19 -1.11 -9.06
N ASP A 100 -34.05 -1.00 -7.75
CA ASP A 100 -35.11 -0.65 -6.84
C ASP A 100 -35.68 0.75 -7.11
N VAL A 101 -34.80 1.73 -7.32
CA VAL A 101 -35.22 3.10 -7.67
C VAL A 101 -35.95 3.14 -9.02
N ALA A 102 -35.44 2.41 -10.01
CA ALA A 102 -36.09 2.33 -11.32
C ALA A 102 -37.49 1.72 -11.22
N ALA A 103 -37.66 0.64 -10.46
CA ALA A 103 -38.96 0.00 -10.23
C ALA A 103 -39.96 0.92 -9.50
N LYS A 104 -39.51 1.62 -8.45
CA LYS A 104 -40.34 2.58 -7.71
C LYS A 104 -40.79 3.74 -8.57
N VAL A 105 -39.90 4.30 -9.39
CA VAL A 105 -40.28 5.40 -10.32
C VAL A 105 -41.24 4.92 -11.40
N ALA A 106 -41.03 3.71 -11.95
CA ALA A 106 -41.94 3.13 -12.91
C ALA A 106 -43.34 2.91 -12.30
N HIS A 107 -43.41 2.41 -11.06
CA HIS A 107 -44.66 2.24 -10.34
C HIS A 107 -45.34 3.57 -10.06
N PHE A 108 -44.61 4.58 -9.61
CA PHE A 108 -45.12 5.93 -9.41
C PHE A 108 -45.67 6.53 -10.70
N ASN A 109 -44.96 6.45 -11.80
CA ASN A 109 -45.39 6.94 -13.10
C ASN A 109 -46.68 6.24 -13.56
N LYS A 110 -46.81 4.92 -13.32
CA LYS A 110 -48.04 4.17 -13.64
C LYS A 110 -49.26 4.69 -12.85
N ILE A 111 -49.07 4.93 -11.54
CA ILE A 111 -50.15 5.48 -10.70
C ILE A 111 -50.54 6.88 -11.19
N THR A 112 -49.54 7.74 -11.42
CA THR A 112 -49.75 9.13 -11.84
C THR A 112 -50.48 9.21 -13.18
N HIS A 113 -50.18 8.33 -14.12
CA HIS A 113 -50.90 8.23 -15.37
C HIS A 113 -52.36 7.76 -15.17
N GLY A 114 -52.58 6.83 -14.22
CA GLY A 114 -53.93 6.33 -13.92
C GLY A 114 -54.89 7.39 -13.31
N VAL A 115 -54.36 8.49 -12.78
CA VAL A 115 -55.13 9.59 -12.18
C VAL A 115 -54.95 10.92 -12.93
N SER A 116 -54.44 10.88 -14.15
CA SER A 116 -54.09 12.08 -14.94
C SER A 116 -55.31 12.93 -15.30
N ASP A 117 -56.50 12.34 -15.30
CA ASP A 117 -57.78 13.02 -15.57
C ASP A 117 -58.23 13.89 -14.38
N ILE A 118 -57.67 13.61 -13.18
CA ILE A 118 -58.06 14.27 -11.94
C ILE A 118 -56.95 15.22 -11.46
N VAL A 119 -55.68 14.83 -11.67
CA VAL A 119 -54.52 15.59 -11.20
C VAL A 119 -53.55 15.85 -12.35
N PRO A 120 -53.12 17.11 -12.57
CA PRO A 120 -52.05 17.41 -13.54
C PRO A 120 -50.76 16.64 -13.22
N SER A 121 -50.46 15.58 -13.99
CA SER A 121 -49.45 14.60 -13.66
C SER A 121 -48.04 14.93 -14.18
N GLY A 122 -47.92 15.83 -15.18
CA GLY A 122 -46.67 16.09 -15.89
C GLY A 122 -45.49 16.50 -14.99
N THR A 123 -45.73 17.42 -14.06
CA THR A 123 -44.68 17.93 -13.15
C THR A 123 -44.17 16.84 -12.20
N TYR A 124 -45.05 16.00 -11.66
CA TYR A 124 -44.67 14.95 -10.73
C TYR A 124 -43.89 13.83 -11.41
N VAL A 125 -44.25 13.46 -12.64
CA VAL A 125 -43.53 12.49 -13.47
C VAL A 125 -42.12 13.01 -13.79
N GLN A 126 -42.00 14.29 -14.14
CA GLN A 126 -40.72 14.92 -14.40
C GLN A 126 -39.84 14.90 -13.15
N GLN A 127 -40.35 15.34 -11.99
CA GLN A 127 -39.59 15.34 -10.72
C GLN A 127 -39.12 13.94 -10.30
N ALA A 128 -39.95 12.92 -10.49
CA ALA A 128 -39.59 11.53 -10.20
C ALA A 128 -38.43 11.03 -11.11
N ASN A 129 -38.48 11.36 -12.40
CA ASN A 129 -37.44 11.01 -13.35
C ASN A 129 -36.14 11.78 -13.07
N GLU A 130 -36.20 13.04 -12.71
CA GLU A 130 -35.05 13.85 -12.30
C GLU A 130 -34.40 13.30 -11.00
N ALA A 131 -35.25 12.88 -10.02
CA ALA A 131 -34.75 12.24 -8.80
C ALA A 131 -34.03 10.92 -9.10
N LYS A 132 -34.60 10.09 -10.00
CA LYS A 132 -33.95 8.86 -10.49
C LYS A 132 -32.58 9.16 -11.13
N SER A 133 -32.50 10.19 -11.98
CA SER A 133 -31.25 10.59 -12.62
C SER A 133 -30.20 10.96 -11.57
N ARG A 134 -30.54 11.83 -10.62
CA ARG A 134 -29.63 12.23 -9.54
C ARG A 134 -29.11 11.04 -8.71
N VAL A 135 -29.97 10.07 -8.42
CA VAL A 135 -29.55 8.85 -7.73
C VAL A 135 -28.58 8.04 -8.58
N ASN A 136 -28.88 7.86 -9.87
CA ASN A 136 -27.99 7.15 -10.79
C ASN A 136 -26.60 7.82 -10.88
N ASP A 137 -26.56 9.15 -11.03
CA ASP A 137 -25.31 9.92 -11.08
C ASP A 137 -24.49 9.73 -9.79
N SER A 138 -25.18 9.71 -8.63
CA SER A 138 -24.52 9.47 -7.34
C SER A 138 -23.96 8.05 -7.25
N LEU A 139 -24.69 7.03 -7.71
CA LEU A 139 -24.22 5.64 -7.74
C LEU A 139 -23.04 5.45 -8.72
N ASP A 140 -23.06 6.13 -9.86
CA ASP A 140 -21.95 6.12 -10.81
C ASP A 140 -20.70 6.79 -10.25
N ASN A 141 -20.87 7.87 -9.48
CA ASN A 141 -19.76 8.51 -8.77
C ASN A 141 -19.14 7.57 -7.71
N ILE A 142 -19.98 6.85 -6.94
CA ILE A 142 -19.50 5.85 -5.98
C ILE A 142 -18.70 4.75 -6.69
N LYS A 143 -19.24 4.18 -7.78
CA LYS A 143 -18.54 3.14 -8.56
C LYS A 143 -17.22 3.64 -9.12
N ARG A 144 -17.18 4.88 -9.61
CA ARG A 144 -15.94 5.49 -10.11
C ARG A 144 -14.92 5.65 -8.99
N GLY A 145 -15.32 6.21 -7.85
CA GLY A 145 -14.44 6.36 -6.70
C GLY A 145 -13.86 5.03 -6.21
N ILE A 146 -14.66 3.95 -6.21
CA ILE A 146 -14.17 2.61 -5.88
C ILE A 146 -13.11 2.14 -6.88
N LYS A 147 -13.37 2.32 -8.18
CA LYS A 147 -12.43 1.93 -9.23
C LYS A 147 -11.12 2.71 -9.11
N ASP A 148 -11.19 4.03 -8.95
CA ASP A 148 -10.03 4.90 -8.81
C ASP A 148 -9.19 4.49 -7.58
N GLN A 149 -9.85 4.13 -6.47
CA GLN A 149 -9.18 3.64 -5.27
C GLN A 149 -8.48 2.30 -5.49
N GLN A 150 -9.12 1.35 -6.19
CA GLN A 150 -8.50 0.07 -6.56
C GLN A 150 -7.28 0.25 -7.45
N GLU A 151 -7.36 1.11 -8.46
CA GLU A 151 -6.25 1.42 -9.36
C GLU A 151 -5.08 2.08 -8.60
N SER A 152 -5.38 2.98 -7.66
CA SER A 152 -4.37 3.60 -6.81
C SER A 152 -3.64 2.58 -5.93
N TRP A 153 -4.36 1.60 -5.36
CA TRP A 153 -3.78 0.50 -4.61
C TRP A 153 -2.88 -0.39 -5.46
N GLN A 154 -3.35 -0.81 -6.63
CA GLN A 154 -2.56 -1.64 -7.54
C GLN A 154 -1.27 -0.94 -7.96
N THR A 155 -1.34 0.34 -8.28
CA THR A 155 -0.16 1.15 -8.62
C THR A 155 0.82 1.22 -7.45
N TYR A 156 0.31 1.48 -6.25
CA TYR A 156 1.12 1.51 -5.04
C TYR A 156 1.85 0.18 -4.79
N GLU A 157 1.11 -0.95 -4.82
CA GLU A 157 1.70 -2.28 -4.62
C GLU A 157 2.78 -2.59 -5.66
N ALA A 158 2.51 -2.34 -6.93
CA ALA A 158 3.48 -2.57 -8.01
C ALA A 158 4.76 -1.74 -7.83
N GLU A 159 4.64 -0.48 -7.41
CA GLU A 159 5.80 0.36 -7.12
C GLU A 159 6.61 -0.14 -5.91
N GLN A 160 5.93 -0.64 -4.86
CA GLN A 160 6.64 -1.17 -3.70
C GLN A 160 7.38 -2.48 -4.04
N VAL A 161 6.73 -3.40 -4.75
CA VAL A 161 7.39 -4.63 -5.22
C VAL A 161 8.66 -4.29 -5.99
N ARG A 162 8.59 -3.41 -7.00
CA ARG A 162 9.77 -3.00 -7.76
C ARG A 162 10.90 -2.42 -6.89
N LYS A 163 10.58 -1.62 -5.88
CA LYS A 163 11.59 -1.04 -4.98
C LYS A 163 12.27 -2.10 -4.10
N PHE A 164 11.54 -3.14 -3.69
CA PHE A 164 12.10 -4.24 -2.92
C PHE A 164 12.90 -5.21 -3.82
N ASP A 165 12.47 -5.44 -5.06
CA ASP A 165 13.24 -6.22 -6.05
C ASP A 165 14.61 -5.59 -6.31
N GLU A 166 14.70 -4.25 -6.44
CA GLU A 166 15.96 -3.51 -6.56
C GLU A 166 16.91 -3.73 -5.35
N LEU A 167 16.37 -4.08 -4.18
CA LEU A 167 17.18 -4.40 -3.01
C LEU A 167 17.80 -5.79 -3.11
N ASP A 168 17.08 -6.76 -3.71
CA ASP A 168 17.56 -8.14 -3.89
C ASP A 168 18.67 -8.23 -4.93
N GLU A 169 18.80 -7.24 -5.82
CA GLU A 169 19.88 -7.16 -6.82
C GLU A 169 21.19 -6.56 -6.27
N MET A 170 21.21 -6.03 -5.04
CA MET A 170 22.38 -5.43 -4.38
C MET A 170 23.23 -6.45 -3.65
#